data_d9ca42f6654fe59b5c8fbfcda88d6a56
#
_entry.id   d9ca42f6654fe59b5c8fbfcda88d6a56
#
_cell.length_a   1.000
_cell.length_b   1.000
_cell.length_c   1.000
_cell.angle_alpha   90.00
_cell.angle_beta   90.00
_cell.angle_gamma   90.00
#
_symmetry.space_group_name_H-M   'P 1'
#
loop_
_entity.id
_entity.type
_entity.pdbx_description
1 polymer ?
#
loop_
_entity_poly.entity_id
_entity_poly.type
_entity_poly.pdbx_seq_one_letter_code
_entity_poly.pdbx_strand_id
1 'polypeptide(L)'
;MAETPPPASPVGELVIRAIAMPADTNANGDIFGGWLMSQMDLGGAIVARNLARSRVVTVAVDGMSFVSPVDVGDMVTCYAQLCRVGRPSMKVSIEAWASHFAHDTPRRVTAGIFTYVAIDAEGKPRAVGQS
;
A
#
# COMPACT_ATOMS: atom_id res chain seq x y z
N MET A 1 11.28 -19.18 -19.58
CA MET A 1 11.38 -19.20 -18.12
C MET A 1 10.02 -18.88 -17.53
N ALA A 2 9.59 -19.71 -16.63
CA ALA A 2 8.30 -19.49 -16.00
C ALA A 2 8.45 -18.40 -14.93
N GLU A 3 7.55 -17.44 -14.93
CA GLU A 3 7.48 -16.46 -13.87
C GLU A 3 6.93 -17.11 -12.62
N THR A 4 7.39 -16.63 -11.48
CA THR A 4 6.81 -17.05 -10.22
C THR A 4 5.35 -16.59 -10.19
N PRO A 5 4.40 -17.51 -10.01
CA PRO A 5 3.00 -17.11 -9.94
C PRO A 5 2.77 -16.17 -8.78
N PRO A 6 1.80 -15.25 -8.87
CA PRO A 6 1.46 -14.40 -7.75
C PRO A 6 1.01 -15.27 -6.56
N PRO A 7 1.20 -14.81 -5.34
CA PRO A 7 0.76 -15.56 -4.16
C PRO A 7 -0.75 -15.81 -4.22
N ALA A 8 -1.17 -16.97 -3.73
CA ALA A 8 -2.58 -17.35 -3.70
C ALA A 8 -3.38 -16.52 -2.69
N SER A 9 -2.71 -15.94 -1.71
CA SER A 9 -3.34 -15.15 -0.66
C SER A 9 -2.45 -13.96 -0.30
N PRO A 10 -3.06 -12.88 0.20
CA PRO A 10 -2.30 -11.70 0.60
C PRO A 10 -1.33 -11.99 1.74
N VAL A 11 -0.24 -11.22 1.73
CA VAL A 11 0.77 -11.26 2.79
C VAL A 11 0.71 -9.95 3.56
N GLY A 12 0.57 -10.05 4.88
CA GLY A 12 0.53 -8.91 5.75
C GLY A 12 -0.83 -8.67 6.36
N GLU A 13 -0.94 -7.57 7.05
CA GLU A 13 -2.14 -7.14 7.76
C GLU A 13 -3.04 -6.35 6.82
N LEU A 14 -4.36 -6.59 6.89
CA LEU A 14 -5.33 -5.79 6.15
C LEU A 14 -5.35 -4.38 6.74
N VAL A 15 -5.00 -3.38 5.95
CA VAL A 15 -4.88 -2.00 6.44
C VAL A 15 -5.87 -1.05 5.77
N ILE A 16 -6.32 -1.35 4.55
CA ILE A 16 -7.27 -0.51 3.80
C ILE A 16 -8.26 -1.41 3.08
N ARG A 17 -9.51 -1.00 3.11
CA ARG A 17 -10.57 -1.57 2.29
C ARG A 17 -11.38 -0.42 1.71
N ALA A 18 -11.47 -0.34 0.40
CA ALA A 18 -12.13 0.76 -0.28
C ALA A 18 -12.83 0.28 -1.55
N ILE A 19 -13.88 0.98 -1.93
CA ILE A 19 -14.57 0.73 -3.20
C ILE A 19 -14.04 1.75 -4.22
N ALA A 20 -13.63 1.26 -5.39
CA ALA A 20 -13.19 2.12 -6.47
C ALA A 20 -14.40 2.82 -7.09
N MET A 21 -14.37 4.15 -7.12
CA MET A 21 -15.51 4.95 -7.51
C MET A 21 -15.30 5.59 -8.90
N PRO A 22 -16.38 6.02 -9.57
CA PRO A 22 -16.22 6.69 -10.87
C PRO A 22 -15.28 7.89 -10.86
N ALA A 23 -15.23 8.64 -9.74
CA ALA A 23 -14.33 9.79 -9.61
C ALA A 23 -12.85 9.39 -9.62
N ASP A 24 -12.54 8.11 -9.47
CA ASP A 24 -11.18 7.59 -9.40
C ASP A 24 -10.69 7.07 -10.75
N THR A 25 -11.40 7.37 -11.84
CA THR A 25 -11.06 6.89 -13.17
C THR A 25 -10.20 7.88 -13.93
N ASN A 26 -9.42 7.35 -14.87
CA ASN A 26 -8.66 8.13 -15.83
C ASN A 26 -9.50 8.36 -17.12
N ALA A 27 -8.89 8.97 -18.13
CA ALA A 27 -9.56 9.28 -19.39
C ALA A 27 -10.03 8.03 -20.14
N ASN A 28 -9.43 6.87 -19.86
CA ASN A 28 -9.81 5.60 -20.50
C ASN A 28 -10.94 4.88 -19.76
N GLY A 29 -11.39 5.41 -18.64
CA GLY A 29 -12.42 4.77 -17.81
C GLY A 29 -11.91 3.72 -16.84
N ASP A 30 -10.59 3.58 -16.73
CA ASP A 30 -9.96 2.67 -15.78
C ASP A 30 -9.60 3.42 -14.50
N ILE A 31 -9.50 2.68 -13.39
CA ILE A 31 -9.08 3.26 -12.13
C ILE A 31 -7.62 3.69 -12.22
N PHE A 32 -7.31 4.90 -11.75
CA PHE A 32 -5.95 5.43 -11.75
C PHE A 32 -4.99 4.54 -10.96
N GLY A 33 -3.80 4.31 -11.55
CA GLY A 33 -2.71 3.74 -10.78
C GLY A 33 -2.33 4.60 -9.58
N GLY A 34 -2.38 5.91 -9.74
CA GLY A 34 -2.12 6.83 -8.62
C GLY A 34 -3.13 6.73 -7.50
N TRP A 35 -4.40 6.43 -7.80
CA TRP A 35 -5.39 6.18 -6.76
C TRP A 35 -5.02 4.94 -5.95
N LEU A 36 -4.60 3.86 -6.62
CA LEU A 36 -4.14 2.66 -5.94
C LEU A 36 -2.93 2.96 -5.06
N MET A 37 -1.97 3.70 -5.58
CA MET A 37 -0.79 4.10 -4.81
C MET A 37 -1.18 4.90 -3.58
N SER A 38 -2.17 5.78 -3.69
CA SER A 38 -2.61 6.58 -2.54
C SER A 38 -3.22 5.71 -1.46
N GLN A 39 -4.01 4.70 -1.83
CA GLN A 39 -4.58 3.76 -0.87
C GLN A 39 -3.48 2.95 -0.18
N MET A 40 -2.50 2.49 -0.96
CA MET A 40 -1.37 1.75 -0.43
C MET A 40 -0.52 2.61 0.52
N ASP A 41 -0.29 3.86 0.15
CA ASP A 41 0.47 4.79 0.97
C ASP A 41 -0.23 5.05 2.30
N LEU A 42 -1.54 5.29 2.28
CA LEU A 42 -2.32 5.45 3.50
C LEU A 42 -2.21 4.22 4.39
N GLY A 43 -2.35 3.04 3.80
CA GLY A 43 -2.28 1.78 4.55
C GLY A 43 -0.90 1.52 5.15
N GLY A 44 0.14 1.76 4.37
CA GLY A 44 1.52 1.62 4.86
C GLY A 44 1.84 2.61 5.97
N ALA A 45 1.31 3.82 5.85
CA ALA A 45 1.51 4.85 6.88
C ALA A 45 0.87 4.45 8.22
N ILE A 46 -0.23 3.69 8.18
CA ILE A 46 -0.84 3.18 9.42
C ILE A 46 0.15 2.28 10.16
N VAL A 47 0.78 1.35 9.45
CA VAL A 47 1.79 0.46 10.04
C VAL A 47 2.98 1.27 10.56
N ALA A 48 3.49 2.20 9.75
CA ALA A 48 4.65 2.99 10.10
C ALA A 48 4.39 3.89 11.32
N ARG A 49 3.24 4.58 11.34
CA ARG A 49 2.86 5.46 12.46
C ARG A 49 2.72 4.68 13.77
N ASN A 50 2.11 3.52 13.69
CA ASN A 50 1.87 2.71 14.88
C ASN A 50 3.20 2.23 15.47
N LEU A 51 4.14 1.87 14.61
CA LEU A 51 5.47 1.46 15.05
C LEU A 51 6.29 2.64 15.58
N ALA A 52 6.31 3.74 14.83
CA ALA A 52 7.13 4.90 15.18
C ALA A 52 6.57 5.68 16.37
N ARG A 53 5.25 5.61 16.58
CA ARG A 53 4.52 6.40 17.59
C ARG A 53 4.75 7.90 17.37
N SER A 54 4.79 8.30 16.11
CA SER A 54 5.01 9.68 15.69
C SER A 54 4.41 9.87 14.31
N ARG A 55 4.48 11.10 13.81
CA ARG A 55 4.17 11.36 12.41
C ARG A 55 5.23 10.69 11.55
N VAL A 56 4.84 10.34 10.32
CA VAL A 56 5.76 9.77 9.34
C VAL A 56 5.56 10.49 8.02
N VAL A 57 6.59 10.47 7.17
CA VAL A 57 6.49 10.95 5.79
C VAL A 57 6.94 9.84 4.85
N THR A 58 6.31 9.76 3.70
CA THR A 58 6.69 8.83 2.64
C THR A 58 7.84 9.43 1.86
N VAL A 59 8.95 8.71 1.75
CA VAL A 59 10.13 9.23 1.06
C VAL A 59 10.50 8.45 -0.19
N ALA A 60 9.99 7.23 -0.36
CA ALA A 60 10.32 6.43 -1.55
C ALA A 60 9.27 5.35 -1.76
N VAL A 61 9.08 4.98 -3.01
CA VAL A 61 8.26 3.84 -3.42
C VAL A 61 9.05 3.08 -4.47
N ASP A 62 9.27 1.79 -4.23
CA ASP A 62 10.06 0.95 -5.11
C ASP A 62 9.27 -0.24 -5.61
N GLY A 63 9.60 -0.68 -6.83
CA GLY A 63 9.20 -1.98 -7.35
C GLY A 63 7.74 -2.14 -7.72
N MET A 64 7.04 -1.06 -8.04
CA MET A 64 5.63 -1.16 -8.39
C MET A 64 5.43 -1.46 -9.88
N SER A 65 4.65 -2.50 -10.13
CA SER A 65 4.13 -2.82 -11.46
C SER A 65 2.67 -3.16 -11.33
N PHE A 66 1.85 -2.62 -12.21
CA PHE A 66 0.41 -2.88 -12.20
C PHE A 66 0.13 -4.04 -13.14
N VAL A 67 -0.25 -5.19 -12.58
CA VAL A 67 -0.40 -6.43 -13.35
C VAL A 67 -1.84 -6.76 -13.71
N SER A 68 -2.79 -5.99 -13.18
CA SER A 68 -4.21 -6.20 -13.45
C SER A 68 -4.95 -4.87 -13.33
N PRO A 69 -5.92 -4.60 -14.19
CA PRO A 69 -6.72 -3.39 -14.05
C PRO A 69 -7.72 -3.53 -12.88
N VAL A 70 -8.17 -2.37 -12.40
CA VAL A 70 -9.22 -2.27 -11.40
C VAL A 70 -10.38 -1.54 -12.04
N ASP A 71 -11.58 -2.10 -11.91
CA ASP A 71 -12.79 -1.53 -12.48
C ASP A 71 -13.56 -0.73 -11.44
N VAL A 72 -14.35 0.22 -11.91
CA VAL A 72 -15.28 0.95 -11.05
C VAL A 72 -16.19 -0.05 -10.34
N GLY A 73 -16.34 0.10 -9.05
CA GLY A 73 -17.14 -0.79 -8.21
C GLY A 73 -16.36 -1.93 -7.58
N ASP A 74 -15.12 -2.16 -8.00
CA ASP A 74 -14.30 -3.19 -7.39
C ASP A 74 -14.00 -2.84 -5.93
N MET A 75 -13.98 -3.86 -5.10
CA MET A 75 -13.50 -3.74 -3.73
C MET A 75 -11.99 -3.92 -3.73
N VAL A 76 -11.29 -2.91 -3.26
CA VAL A 76 -9.82 -2.91 -3.19
C VAL A 76 -9.40 -3.07 -1.74
N THR A 77 -8.51 -4.01 -1.48
CA THR A 77 -7.95 -4.24 -0.15
C THR A 77 -6.44 -4.11 -0.23
N CYS A 78 -5.86 -3.43 0.74
CA CYS A 78 -4.41 -3.30 0.84
C CYS A 78 -3.93 -4.04 2.08
N TYR A 79 -2.83 -4.76 1.91
CA TYR A 79 -2.19 -5.52 2.98
C TYR A 79 -0.77 -5.01 3.12
N ALA A 80 -0.33 -4.82 4.35
CA ALA A 80 0.97 -4.23 4.63
C ALA A 80 1.74 -5.06 5.63
N GLN A 81 3.03 -5.20 5.38
CA GLN A 81 3.93 -5.94 6.26
C GLN A 81 5.23 -5.17 6.40
N LEU A 82 5.64 -4.94 7.64
CA LEU A 82 6.92 -4.31 7.91
C LEU A 82 8.04 -5.22 7.44
N CYS A 83 8.96 -4.69 6.62
CA CYS A 83 10.08 -5.43 6.08
C CYS A 83 11.38 -5.11 6.81
N ARG A 84 11.58 -3.82 7.15
CA ARG A 84 12.84 -3.39 7.70
C ARG A 84 12.66 -2.11 8.49
N VAL A 85 13.41 -2.00 9.59
CA VAL A 85 13.49 -0.78 10.39
C VAL A 85 14.94 -0.33 10.42
N GLY A 86 15.19 0.90 9.92
CA GLY A 86 16.43 1.60 10.13
C GLY A 86 16.29 2.50 11.34
N ARG A 87 17.18 3.49 11.49
CA ARG A 87 17.08 4.37 12.64
C ARG A 87 15.84 5.27 12.56
N PRO A 88 15.70 6.16 11.56
CA PRO A 88 14.46 6.91 11.37
C PRO A 88 13.53 6.26 10.34
N SER A 89 13.97 5.26 9.58
CA SER A 89 13.27 4.75 8.41
C SER A 89 12.62 3.40 8.66
N MET A 90 11.53 3.17 7.95
CA MET A 90 10.80 1.90 7.97
C MET A 90 10.44 1.55 6.54
N LYS A 91 10.70 0.32 6.13
CA LYS A 91 10.24 -0.19 4.83
C LYS A 91 9.08 -1.12 5.05
N VAL A 92 8.00 -0.85 4.32
CA VAL A 92 6.74 -1.58 4.43
C VAL A 92 6.41 -2.15 3.06
N SER A 93 6.26 -3.46 2.99
CA SER A 93 5.79 -4.14 1.78
C SER A 93 4.28 -4.02 1.73
N ILE A 94 3.74 -3.53 0.63
CA ILE A 94 2.31 -3.30 0.52
C ILE A 94 1.81 -3.95 -0.76
N GLU A 95 0.72 -4.71 -0.63
CA GLU A 95 0.01 -5.33 -1.75
C GLU A 95 -1.38 -4.75 -1.88
N ALA A 96 -1.82 -4.52 -3.10
CA ALA A 96 -3.20 -4.15 -3.39
C ALA A 96 -3.87 -5.30 -4.13
N TRP A 97 -5.03 -5.70 -3.64
CA TRP A 97 -5.84 -6.78 -4.18
C TRP A 97 -7.22 -6.24 -4.53
N ALA A 98 -7.86 -6.84 -5.52
CA ALA A 98 -9.19 -6.40 -5.96
C ALA A 98 -10.10 -7.59 -6.24
N SER A 99 -11.39 -7.37 -5.99
CA SER A 99 -12.44 -8.32 -6.36
C SER A 99 -13.69 -7.55 -6.74
N HIS A 100 -14.52 -8.11 -7.64
CA HIS A 100 -15.78 -7.49 -8.03
C HIS A 100 -16.81 -7.62 -6.92
N PHE A 101 -16.89 -8.80 -6.29
CA PHE A 101 -17.81 -9.07 -5.20
C PHE A 101 -17.09 -9.78 -4.07
N ALA A 102 -17.62 -9.66 -2.86
CA ALA A 102 -16.97 -10.16 -1.65
C ALA A 102 -16.65 -11.66 -1.69
N HIS A 103 -17.46 -12.45 -2.40
CA HIS A 103 -17.26 -13.91 -2.50
C HIS A 103 -16.42 -14.32 -3.71
N ASP A 104 -16.01 -13.37 -4.54
CA ASP A 104 -15.12 -13.65 -5.66
C ASP A 104 -13.70 -13.89 -5.15
N THR A 105 -12.94 -14.68 -5.92
CA THR A 105 -11.52 -14.83 -5.64
C THR A 105 -10.81 -13.50 -5.91
N PRO A 106 -10.17 -12.90 -4.90
CA PRO A 106 -9.41 -11.66 -5.12
C PRO A 106 -8.20 -11.91 -6.00
N ARG A 107 -7.81 -10.89 -6.73
CA ARG A 107 -6.59 -10.92 -7.54
C ARG A 107 -5.62 -9.84 -7.06
N ARG A 108 -4.33 -10.14 -7.08
CA ARG A 108 -3.32 -9.13 -6.76
C ARG A 108 -3.18 -8.20 -7.95
N VAL A 109 -3.33 -6.90 -7.70
CA VAL A 109 -3.25 -5.85 -8.72
C VAL A 109 -1.83 -5.32 -8.81
N THR A 110 -1.23 -5.05 -7.67
CA THR A 110 0.12 -4.52 -7.61
C THR A 110 0.72 -4.75 -6.23
N ALA A 111 2.02 -4.59 -6.14
CA ALA A 111 2.76 -4.63 -4.88
C ALA A 111 3.94 -3.68 -4.99
N GLY A 112 4.39 -3.18 -3.86
CA GLY A 112 5.55 -2.29 -3.81
C GLY A 112 6.09 -2.17 -2.41
N ILE A 113 7.28 -1.57 -2.31
CA ILE A 113 7.90 -1.30 -1.01
C ILE A 113 7.91 0.21 -0.81
N PHE A 114 7.25 0.64 0.26
CA PHE A 114 7.14 2.05 0.62
C PHE A 114 8.09 2.31 1.78
N THR A 115 8.88 3.37 1.67
CA THR A 115 9.79 3.78 2.73
C THR A 115 9.23 5.01 3.41
N TYR A 116 9.11 4.92 4.73
CA TYR A 116 8.62 5.99 5.59
C TYR A 116 9.73 6.43 6.54
N VAL A 117 9.72 7.70 6.89
CA VAL A 117 10.66 8.26 7.87
C VAL A 117 9.85 8.87 9.00
N ALA A 118 10.18 8.48 10.24
CA ALA A 118 9.58 9.06 11.43
C ALA A 118 10.09 10.48 11.60
N ILE A 119 9.20 11.42 11.89
CA ILE A 119 9.54 12.83 12.05
C ILE A 119 9.03 13.38 13.38
N ASP A 120 9.74 14.37 13.90
CA ASP A 120 9.34 15.08 15.12
C ASP A 120 8.36 16.22 14.80
N ALA A 121 8.02 17.01 15.82
CA ALA A 121 7.07 18.10 15.68
C ALA A 121 7.52 19.18 14.69
N GLU A 122 8.83 19.32 14.50
CA GLU A 122 9.43 20.28 13.55
C GLU A 122 9.64 19.68 12.17
N GLY A 123 9.23 18.41 11.96
CA GLY A 123 9.37 17.74 10.68
C GLY A 123 10.75 17.15 10.43
N LYS A 124 11.57 17.02 11.45
CA LYS A 124 12.91 16.45 11.31
C LYS A 124 12.90 14.96 11.63
N PRO A 125 13.77 14.17 10.98
CA PRO A 125 13.84 12.74 11.27
C PRO A 125 14.10 12.47 12.75
N ARG A 126 13.45 11.45 13.27
CA ARG A 126 13.65 10.98 14.63
C ARG A 126 13.76 9.46 14.62
N ALA A 127 14.36 8.89 15.65
CA ALA A 127 14.47 7.44 15.73
C ALA A 127 13.11 6.79 15.92
N VAL A 128 12.90 5.66 15.23
CA VAL A 128 11.67 4.88 15.32
C VAL A 128 11.50 4.35 16.74
N GLY A 129 10.29 4.47 17.29
CA GLY A 129 9.97 3.93 18.59
C GLY A 129 10.35 4.80 19.78
N GLN A 130 10.89 5.99 19.56
CA GLN A 130 11.12 6.93 20.66
C GLN A 130 9.80 7.57 21.07
N SER A 131 9.58 7.64 22.36
CA SER A 131 8.40 8.32 22.90
C SER A 131 8.68 9.80 23.14
#